data_11e84982ba8cf8b6289a7235cc99b77e
#
_entry.id   11e84982ba8cf8b6289a7235cc99b77e
#
_cell.length_a   1.000
_cell.length_b   1.000
_cell.length_c   1.000
_cell.angle_alpha   90.00
_cell.angle_beta   90.00
_cell.angle_gamma   90.00
#
_symmetry.space_group_name_H-M   'P 1'
#
loop_
_entity.id
_entity.type
_entity.pdbx_description
1 polymer ?
#
loop_
_entity_poly.entity_id
_entity_poly.type
_entity_poly.pdbx_seq_one_letter_code
_entity_poly.pdbx_strand_id
1 'polypeptide(L)'
;MAETVAVRPAEGRDPGGFAYEDRPRLLEGLRAYGLIVAMWVRSTMAYRASFVMTTLGNLAATAFDFVTIVLMFTHVDALGGYTLPEIALLYGVSATAFGLADLLLGSMERLGRRVRDGTLDTLLVRPVPVLAQVAADRFALRRIGRITQGLAVLAYALFTLDIAWTPLKVAMLPLMVITGAAVFGAVFVSGAAFQFVAQDASQVQSAFTYGGATLLQYPPTIFAKDLVRGVTFVVPLAFVSWLPALYVLGRDYPLDLPRWVAFLTPVVALAFVSWLPALYVLLSLIHI
;
A
#
# COMPACT_ATOMS: atom_id res chain seq x y z
N MET A 1 37.79 -46.87 -53.71
CA MET A 1 37.42 -45.47 -54.02
C MET A 1 36.17 -45.16 -53.24
N ALA A 2 36.30 -44.54 -52.10
CA ALA A 2 35.17 -44.10 -51.27
C ALA A 2 35.16 -42.55 -51.35
N GLU A 3 34.11 -42.03 -51.93
CA GLU A 3 33.90 -40.62 -52.16
C GLU A 3 33.30 -39.99 -50.88
N THR A 4 34.10 -39.18 -50.21
CA THR A 4 33.70 -38.46 -49.00
C THR A 4 32.83 -37.29 -49.38
N VAL A 5 31.51 -37.41 -49.18
CA VAL A 5 30.56 -36.30 -49.34
C VAL A 5 30.75 -35.35 -48.17
N ALA A 6 31.34 -34.20 -48.45
CA ALA A 6 31.44 -33.12 -47.49
C ALA A 6 30.05 -32.46 -47.29
N VAL A 7 29.47 -32.68 -46.14
CA VAL A 7 28.25 -31.98 -45.68
C VAL A 7 28.66 -30.56 -45.30
N ARG A 8 28.26 -29.56 -46.12
CA ARG A 8 28.35 -28.16 -45.75
C ARG A 8 27.45 -27.90 -44.52
N PRO A 9 27.96 -27.20 -43.51
CA PRO A 9 27.08 -26.73 -42.44
C PRO A 9 26.05 -25.76 -43.01
N ALA A 10 24.80 -26.02 -42.79
CA ALA A 10 23.73 -25.10 -43.11
C ALA A 10 23.94 -23.81 -42.32
N GLU A 11 24.16 -22.71 -43.07
CA GLU A 11 24.13 -21.35 -42.54
C GLU A 11 22.81 -21.17 -41.76
N GLY A 12 22.94 -20.95 -40.44
CA GLY A 12 21.83 -20.74 -39.54
C GLY A 12 20.96 -19.58 -39.99
N ARG A 13 19.85 -19.89 -40.63
CA ARG A 13 18.66 -19.02 -40.53
C ARG A 13 18.19 -19.10 -39.12
N ASP A 14 18.40 -18.05 -38.39
CA ASP A 14 17.76 -17.75 -37.10
C ASP A 14 16.24 -17.63 -37.39
N PRO A 15 15.40 -18.65 -37.10
CA PRO A 15 13.96 -18.57 -37.38
C PRO A 15 13.30 -17.80 -36.26
N GLY A 16 13.15 -16.53 -36.43
CA GLY A 16 12.41 -15.65 -35.57
C GLY A 16 13.24 -15.11 -34.43
N GLY A 17 14.16 -14.19 -34.77
CA GLY A 17 14.60 -13.20 -33.80
C GLY A 17 13.36 -12.46 -33.28
N PHE A 18 12.79 -12.93 -32.20
CA PHE A 18 11.97 -12.07 -31.37
C PHE A 18 12.94 -10.96 -30.94
N ALA A 19 12.94 -9.87 -31.70
CA ALA A 19 13.53 -8.64 -31.24
C ALA A 19 12.84 -8.32 -29.91
N TYR A 20 13.50 -8.69 -28.82
CA TYR A 20 13.12 -8.27 -27.49
C TYR A 20 13.41 -6.77 -27.47
N GLU A 21 12.43 -6.00 -27.99
CA GLU A 21 12.46 -4.55 -27.93
C GLU A 21 12.70 -4.22 -26.45
N ASP A 22 13.80 -3.51 -26.17
CA ASP A 22 14.14 -2.99 -24.84
C ASP A 22 13.14 -1.91 -24.40
N ARG A 23 11.87 -2.32 -24.26
CA ARG A 23 10.86 -1.50 -23.59
C ARG A 23 11.23 -1.47 -22.12
N PRO A 24 11.20 -0.29 -21.48
CA PRO A 24 11.53 -0.20 -20.09
C PRO A 24 10.61 -1.16 -19.31
N ARG A 25 11.19 -2.15 -18.65
CA ARG A 25 10.50 -3.23 -17.90
C ARG A 25 9.38 -2.73 -16.98
N LEU A 26 9.49 -1.48 -16.52
CA LEU A 26 8.47 -0.80 -15.70
C LEU A 26 7.18 -0.53 -16.48
N LEU A 27 7.25 -0.07 -17.72
CA LEU A 27 6.06 0.23 -18.54
C LEU A 27 5.32 -1.05 -18.90
N GLU A 28 6.05 -2.13 -19.19
CA GLU A 28 5.44 -3.44 -19.45
C GLU A 28 4.75 -3.98 -18.19
N GLY A 29 5.39 -3.85 -17.02
CA GLY A 29 4.80 -4.22 -15.73
C GLY A 29 3.52 -3.45 -15.42
N LEU A 30 3.51 -2.14 -15.63
CA LEU A 30 2.32 -1.30 -15.42
C LEU A 30 1.19 -1.64 -16.40
N ARG A 31 1.51 -1.87 -17.67
CA ARG A 31 0.54 -2.31 -18.68
C ARG A 31 -0.06 -3.66 -18.34
N ALA A 32 0.77 -4.63 -17.96
CA ALA A 32 0.34 -5.96 -17.55
C ALA A 32 -0.54 -5.89 -16.31
N TYR A 33 -0.14 -5.13 -15.28
CA TYR A 33 -0.96 -4.86 -14.10
C TYR A 33 -2.33 -4.30 -14.48
N GLY A 34 -2.37 -3.25 -15.30
CA GLY A 34 -3.62 -2.63 -15.75
C GLY A 34 -4.55 -3.60 -16.50
N LEU A 35 -4.00 -4.46 -17.37
CA LEU A 35 -4.77 -5.47 -18.10
C LEU A 35 -5.36 -6.53 -17.16
N ILE A 36 -4.58 -7.01 -16.18
CA ILE A 36 -5.05 -8.00 -15.19
C ILE A 36 -6.13 -7.38 -14.30
N VAL A 37 -5.93 -6.14 -13.83
CA VAL A 37 -6.95 -5.41 -13.05
C VAL A 37 -8.22 -5.22 -13.87
N ALA A 38 -8.12 -4.80 -15.14
CA ALA A 38 -9.28 -4.63 -16.00
C ALA A 38 -10.07 -5.95 -16.19
N MET A 39 -9.37 -7.09 -16.29
CA MET A 39 -10.00 -8.41 -16.32
C MET A 39 -10.78 -8.68 -15.03
N TRP A 40 -10.20 -8.43 -13.86
CA TRP A 40 -10.85 -8.63 -12.56
C TRP A 40 -12.04 -7.69 -12.37
N VAL A 41 -11.93 -6.43 -12.80
CA VAL A 41 -13.04 -5.47 -12.75
C VAL A 41 -14.21 -5.95 -13.63
N ARG A 42 -13.93 -6.38 -14.86
CA ARG A 42 -14.97 -6.94 -15.75
C ARG A 42 -15.64 -8.19 -15.15
N SER A 43 -14.86 -9.09 -14.58
CA SER A 43 -15.36 -10.28 -13.88
C SER A 43 -16.25 -9.91 -12.68
N THR A 44 -15.84 -8.94 -11.88
CA THR A 44 -16.61 -8.45 -10.72
C THR A 44 -17.92 -7.79 -11.18
N MET A 45 -17.88 -7.00 -12.26
CA MET A 45 -19.06 -6.34 -12.82
C MET A 45 -20.06 -7.29 -13.47
N ALA A 46 -19.67 -8.52 -13.82
CA ALA A 46 -20.60 -9.55 -14.26
C ALA A 46 -21.61 -9.93 -13.15
N TYR A 47 -21.22 -9.81 -11.88
CA TYR A 47 -22.06 -10.10 -10.71
C TYR A 47 -22.33 -8.84 -9.87
N ARG A 48 -22.99 -7.85 -10.49
CA ARG A 48 -23.20 -6.51 -9.91
C ARG A 48 -23.85 -6.53 -8.53
N ALA A 49 -24.87 -7.35 -8.32
CA ALA A 49 -25.57 -7.46 -7.02
C ALA A 49 -24.61 -7.93 -5.92
N SER A 50 -23.84 -8.98 -6.16
CA SER A 50 -22.83 -9.47 -5.21
C SER A 50 -21.77 -8.43 -4.94
N PHE A 51 -21.32 -7.71 -5.96
CA PHE A 51 -20.36 -6.61 -5.80
C PHE A 51 -20.90 -5.50 -4.88
N VAL A 52 -22.12 -5.04 -5.14
CA VAL A 52 -22.76 -3.99 -4.33
C VAL A 52 -22.91 -4.45 -2.87
N MET A 53 -23.43 -5.66 -2.65
CA MET A 53 -23.61 -6.20 -1.29
C MET A 53 -22.26 -6.34 -0.54
N THR A 54 -21.24 -6.87 -1.20
CA THR A 54 -19.91 -7.02 -0.55
C THR A 54 -19.23 -5.68 -0.31
N THR A 55 -19.43 -4.70 -1.19
CA THR A 55 -18.89 -3.34 -1.02
C THR A 55 -19.60 -2.60 0.11
N LEU A 56 -20.94 -2.68 0.17
CA LEU A 56 -21.71 -2.10 1.27
C LEU A 56 -21.39 -2.78 2.60
N GLY A 57 -21.25 -4.10 2.63
CA GLY A 57 -20.83 -4.84 3.82
C GLY A 57 -19.44 -4.40 4.31
N ASN A 58 -18.49 -4.23 3.40
CA ASN A 58 -17.16 -3.73 3.74
C ASN A 58 -17.19 -2.25 4.21
N LEU A 59 -18.00 -1.42 3.55
CA LEU A 59 -18.22 -0.03 3.97
C LEU A 59 -18.84 0.03 5.38
N ALA A 60 -19.88 -0.78 5.65
CA ALA A 60 -20.50 -0.85 6.96
C ALA A 60 -19.49 -1.30 8.03
N ALA A 61 -18.72 -2.36 7.77
CA ALA A 61 -17.72 -2.86 8.71
C ALA A 61 -16.68 -1.78 9.04
N THR A 62 -16.16 -1.07 8.05
CA THR A 62 -15.18 0.01 8.30
C THR A 62 -15.83 1.26 8.92
N ALA A 63 -17.12 1.53 8.63
CA ALA A 63 -17.84 2.61 9.26
C ALA A 63 -18.01 2.39 10.77
N PHE A 64 -18.20 1.15 11.23
CA PHE A 64 -18.26 0.83 12.65
C PHE A 64 -16.98 1.20 13.40
N ASP A 65 -15.81 1.12 12.76
CA ASP A 65 -14.54 1.55 13.37
C ASP A 65 -14.61 3.05 13.73
N PHE A 66 -15.10 3.88 12.80
CA PHE A 66 -15.26 5.32 13.06
C PHE A 66 -16.39 5.62 14.03
N VAL A 67 -17.51 4.90 13.95
CA VAL A 67 -18.63 5.02 14.91
C VAL A 67 -18.15 4.73 16.33
N THR A 68 -17.28 3.75 16.52
CA THR A 68 -16.68 3.44 17.83
C THR A 68 -15.92 4.66 18.37
N ILE A 69 -15.16 5.36 17.53
CA ILE A 69 -14.46 6.59 17.93
C ILE A 69 -15.50 7.67 18.32
N VAL A 70 -16.53 7.89 17.51
CA VAL A 70 -17.58 8.86 17.80
C VAL A 70 -18.28 8.55 19.15
N LEU A 71 -18.63 7.28 19.40
CA LEU A 71 -19.23 6.85 20.65
C LEU A 71 -18.31 7.09 21.86
N MET A 72 -17.00 6.94 21.67
CA MET A 72 -16.03 7.25 22.73
C MET A 72 -16.09 8.73 23.12
N PHE A 73 -16.25 9.63 22.14
CA PHE A 73 -16.39 11.06 22.36
C PHE A 73 -17.74 11.50 22.95
N THR A 74 -18.72 10.61 23.07
CA THR A 74 -19.92 10.92 23.90
C THR A 74 -19.62 10.88 25.40
N HIS A 75 -18.49 10.31 25.81
CA HIS A 75 -18.10 10.15 27.22
C HIS A 75 -16.86 10.97 27.59
N VAL A 76 -16.09 11.43 26.62
CA VAL A 76 -14.88 12.23 26.83
C VAL A 76 -14.84 13.40 25.82
N ASP A 77 -14.44 14.59 26.29
CA ASP A 77 -14.33 15.76 25.41
C ASP A 77 -13.08 15.76 24.54
N ALA A 78 -12.04 15.08 25.00
CA ALA A 78 -10.76 14.97 24.27
C ALA A 78 -10.06 13.64 24.57
N LEU A 79 -9.40 13.08 23.56
CA LEU A 79 -8.57 11.88 23.67
C LEU A 79 -7.11 12.25 23.46
N GLY A 80 -6.29 12.08 24.52
CA GLY A 80 -4.89 12.48 24.47
C GLY A 80 -4.66 13.96 24.15
N GLY A 81 -5.66 14.83 24.45
CA GLY A 81 -5.63 16.26 24.14
C GLY A 81 -6.14 16.63 22.74
N TYR A 82 -6.68 15.66 21.99
CA TYR A 82 -7.24 15.88 20.65
C TYR A 82 -8.76 15.79 20.67
N THR A 83 -9.39 16.70 19.93
CA THR A 83 -10.86 16.72 19.73
C THR A 83 -11.28 15.72 18.65
N LEU A 84 -12.59 15.41 18.60
CA LEU A 84 -13.14 14.50 17.59
C LEU A 84 -12.80 14.90 16.13
N PRO A 85 -12.92 16.17 15.70
CA PRO A 85 -12.53 16.55 14.33
C PRO A 85 -11.04 16.37 14.03
N GLU A 86 -10.16 16.58 15.01
CA GLU A 86 -8.72 16.36 14.84
C GLU A 86 -8.41 14.87 14.68
N ILE A 87 -9.06 14.00 15.44
CA ILE A 87 -8.94 12.54 15.28
C ILE A 87 -9.57 12.09 13.97
N ALA A 88 -10.68 12.69 13.55
CA ALA A 88 -11.27 12.42 12.25
C ALA A 88 -10.32 12.77 11.09
N LEU A 89 -9.49 13.80 11.23
CA LEU A 89 -8.43 14.11 10.25
C LEU A 89 -7.39 12.98 10.20
N LEU A 90 -6.86 12.54 11.34
CA LEU A 90 -5.89 11.45 11.41
C LEU A 90 -6.47 10.15 10.83
N TYR A 91 -7.70 9.82 11.23
CA TYR A 91 -8.45 8.66 10.76
C TYR A 91 -8.65 8.70 9.23
N GLY A 92 -9.20 9.82 8.72
CA GLY A 92 -9.54 9.96 7.32
C GLY A 92 -8.33 9.84 6.40
N VAL A 93 -7.20 10.47 6.79
CA VAL A 93 -5.94 10.36 6.06
C VAL A 93 -5.40 8.93 6.09
N SER A 94 -5.30 8.32 7.28
CA SER A 94 -4.79 6.96 7.43
C SER A 94 -5.66 5.94 6.68
N ALA A 95 -6.99 6.00 6.84
CA ALA A 95 -7.93 5.09 6.19
C ALA A 95 -7.92 5.22 4.66
N THR A 96 -7.81 6.45 4.14
CA THR A 96 -7.74 6.71 2.70
C THR A 96 -6.42 6.24 2.11
N ALA A 97 -5.29 6.58 2.73
CA ALA A 97 -3.97 6.18 2.30
C ALA A 97 -3.81 4.65 2.32
N PHE A 98 -4.21 4.01 3.42
CA PHE A 98 -4.21 2.56 3.53
C PHE A 98 -5.17 1.91 2.53
N GLY A 99 -6.38 2.45 2.37
CA GLY A 99 -7.36 1.94 1.40
C GLY A 99 -6.84 1.96 -0.04
N LEU A 100 -6.12 3.02 -0.44
CA LEU A 100 -5.47 3.10 -1.75
C LEU A 100 -4.36 2.05 -1.90
N ALA A 101 -3.49 1.91 -0.90
CA ALA A 101 -2.42 0.90 -0.92
C ALA A 101 -3.00 -0.52 -0.95
N ASP A 102 -4.02 -0.79 -0.11
CA ASP A 102 -4.71 -2.08 -0.06
C ASP A 102 -5.40 -2.39 -1.39
N LEU A 103 -6.07 -1.42 -2.02
CA LEU A 103 -6.70 -1.60 -3.33
C LEU A 103 -5.68 -2.01 -4.39
N LEU A 104 -4.50 -1.36 -4.41
CA LEU A 104 -3.48 -1.56 -5.45
C LEU A 104 -2.59 -2.78 -5.17
N LEU A 105 -2.20 -3.01 -3.92
CA LEU A 105 -1.15 -3.95 -3.54
C LEU A 105 -1.56 -4.97 -2.48
N GLY A 106 -2.76 -4.87 -1.92
CA GLY A 106 -3.20 -5.75 -0.83
C GLY A 106 -3.31 -7.24 -1.21
N SER A 107 -3.28 -7.58 -2.50
CA SER A 107 -3.20 -8.97 -2.96
C SER A 107 -1.88 -9.65 -2.58
N MET A 108 -0.83 -8.86 -2.32
CA MET A 108 0.50 -9.34 -1.94
C MET A 108 0.54 -10.10 -0.61
N GLU A 109 -0.42 -9.85 0.29
CA GLU A 109 -0.54 -10.63 1.54
C GLU A 109 -0.73 -12.14 1.32
N ARG A 110 -1.14 -12.54 0.12
CA ARG A 110 -1.38 -13.94 -0.23
C ARG A 110 -0.17 -14.65 -0.81
N LEU A 111 0.96 -13.97 -0.95
CA LEU A 111 2.13 -14.53 -1.60
C LEU A 111 2.66 -15.75 -0.87
N GLY A 112 2.77 -15.72 0.46
CA GLY A 112 3.22 -16.87 1.25
C GLY A 112 2.32 -18.09 1.09
N ARG A 113 1.01 -17.91 0.92
CA ARG A 113 0.09 -19.02 0.61
C ARG A 113 0.38 -19.61 -0.77
N ARG A 114 0.61 -18.77 -1.79
CA ARG A 114 0.96 -19.24 -3.13
C ARG A 114 2.27 -20.00 -3.17
N VAL A 115 3.24 -19.59 -2.36
CA VAL A 115 4.53 -20.32 -2.20
C VAL A 115 4.27 -21.70 -1.61
N ARG A 116 3.51 -21.79 -0.52
CA ARG A 116 3.18 -23.08 0.13
C ARG A 116 2.39 -24.02 -0.77
N ASP A 117 1.44 -23.48 -1.53
CA ASP A 117 0.56 -24.26 -2.42
C ASP A 117 1.26 -24.63 -3.75
N GLY A 118 2.53 -24.25 -3.97
CA GLY A 118 3.29 -24.48 -5.21
C GLY A 118 2.71 -23.75 -6.43
N THR A 119 1.77 -22.82 -6.22
CA THR A 119 1.10 -22.10 -7.33
C THR A 119 1.90 -20.92 -7.85
N LEU A 120 2.99 -20.53 -7.16
CA LEU A 120 3.88 -19.47 -7.60
C LEU A 120 4.60 -19.83 -8.91
N ASP A 121 4.98 -21.09 -9.08
CA ASP A 121 5.69 -21.56 -10.29
C ASP A 121 4.89 -21.29 -11.56
N THR A 122 3.56 -21.36 -11.48
CA THR A 122 2.69 -21.07 -12.61
C THR A 122 2.74 -19.59 -13.06
N LEU A 123 3.14 -18.68 -12.15
CA LEU A 123 3.33 -17.26 -12.47
C LEU A 123 4.72 -17.00 -13.06
N LEU A 124 5.73 -17.77 -12.64
CA LEU A 124 7.12 -17.63 -13.11
C LEU A 124 7.28 -18.02 -14.58
N VAL A 125 6.47 -18.96 -15.08
CA VAL A 125 6.51 -19.43 -16.47
C VAL A 125 5.90 -18.39 -17.45
N ARG A 126 5.15 -17.43 -16.96
CA ARG A 126 4.49 -16.43 -17.82
C ARG A 126 5.45 -15.30 -18.18
N PRO A 127 5.46 -14.82 -19.44
CA PRO A 127 6.31 -13.71 -19.89
C PRO A 127 5.78 -12.35 -19.41
N VAL A 128 5.49 -12.22 -18.10
CA VAL A 128 4.92 -11.03 -17.46
C VAL A 128 5.64 -10.83 -16.13
N PRO A 129 6.01 -9.60 -15.74
CA PRO A 129 6.66 -9.34 -14.45
C PRO A 129 5.88 -9.93 -13.28
N VAL A 130 6.52 -10.77 -12.47
CA VAL A 130 5.88 -11.52 -11.36
C VAL A 130 5.25 -10.56 -10.35
N LEU A 131 5.91 -9.44 -10.05
CA LEU A 131 5.37 -8.41 -9.17
C LEU A 131 4.00 -7.90 -9.62
N ALA A 132 3.85 -7.60 -10.93
CA ALA A 132 2.59 -7.14 -11.50
C ALA A 132 1.50 -8.21 -11.41
N GLN A 133 1.86 -9.48 -11.65
CA GLN A 133 0.92 -10.60 -11.56
C GLN A 133 0.42 -10.80 -10.11
N VAL A 134 1.33 -10.78 -9.12
CA VAL A 134 0.99 -10.96 -7.71
C VAL A 134 0.20 -9.77 -7.17
N ALA A 135 0.60 -8.54 -7.51
CA ALA A 135 -0.09 -7.33 -7.08
C ALA A 135 -1.53 -7.24 -7.61
N ALA A 136 -1.75 -7.66 -8.88
CA ALA A 136 -3.06 -7.64 -9.51
C ALA A 136 -3.89 -8.91 -9.24
N ASP A 137 -3.34 -9.92 -8.56
CA ASP A 137 -4.04 -11.18 -8.31
C ASP A 137 -5.27 -10.99 -7.43
N ARG A 138 -6.43 -11.43 -7.93
CA ARG A 138 -7.71 -11.29 -7.24
C ARG A 138 -7.97 -9.84 -6.77
N PHE A 139 -7.76 -8.89 -7.67
CA PHE A 139 -8.04 -7.48 -7.41
C PHE A 139 -9.45 -7.29 -6.81
N ALA A 140 -9.51 -6.78 -5.58
CA ALA A 140 -10.73 -6.75 -4.79
C ALA A 140 -11.38 -5.36 -4.82
N LEU A 141 -12.25 -5.11 -5.81
CA LEU A 141 -12.92 -3.82 -6.00
C LEU A 141 -13.76 -3.38 -4.77
N ARG A 142 -14.22 -4.32 -3.92
CA ARG A 142 -14.92 -4.00 -2.66
C ARG A 142 -14.11 -3.13 -1.68
N ARG A 143 -12.77 -3.07 -1.84
CA ARG A 143 -11.88 -2.22 -1.03
C ARG A 143 -12.11 -0.73 -1.25
N ILE A 144 -12.80 -0.36 -2.33
CA ILE A 144 -13.25 1.02 -2.58
C ILE A 144 -14.13 1.53 -1.42
N GLY A 145 -14.90 0.65 -0.76
CA GLY A 145 -15.71 1.02 0.41
C GLY A 145 -14.89 1.71 1.51
N ARG A 146 -13.69 1.20 1.83
CA ARG A 146 -12.79 1.83 2.80
C ARG A 146 -12.29 3.20 2.36
N ILE A 147 -11.93 3.33 1.07
CA ILE A 147 -11.48 4.62 0.51
C ILE A 147 -12.59 5.64 0.60
N THR A 148 -13.80 5.27 0.20
CA THR A 148 -14.97 6.16 0.25
C THR A 148 -15.28 6.61 1.68
N GLN A 149 -15.21 5.68 2.64
CA GLN A 149 -15.42 5.99 4.06
C GLN A 149 -14.30 6.91 4.59
N GLY A 150 -13.03 6.59 4.30
CA GLY A 150 -11.90 7.43 4.70
C GLY A 150 -12.01 8.86 4.15
N LEU A 151 -12.38 9.01 2.87
CA LEU A 151 -12.61 10.32 2.25
C LEU A 151 -13.81 11.06 2.88
N ALA A 152 -14.89 10.36 3.21
CA ALA A 152 -16.05 10.97 3.86
C ALA A 152 -15.69 11.50 5.26
N VAL A 153 -14.95 10.72 6.05
CA VAL A 153 -14.47 11.17 7.37
C VAL A 153 -13.46 12.30 7.25
N LEU A 154 -12.56 12.24 6.26
CA LEU A 154 -11.62 13.33 5.97
C LEU A 154 -12.37 14.62 5.60
N ALA A 155 -13.37 14.53 4.74
CA ALA A 155 -14.19 15.67 4.37
C ALA A 155 -14.91 16.25 5.61
N TYR A 156 -15.53 15.40 6.44
CA TYR A 156 -16.13 15.84 7.72
C TYR A 156 -15.12 16.61 8.58
N ALA A 157 -13.90 16.10 8.75
CA ALA A 157 -12.85 16.76 9.52
C ALA A 157 -12.51 18.15 8.94
N LEU A 158 -12.34 18.23 7.62
CA LEU A 158 -11.97 19.48 6.94
C LEU A 158 -13.06 20.55 7.01
N PHE A 159 -14.34 20.16 7.03
CA PHE A 159 -15.46 21.08 7.18
C PHE A 159 -15.71 21.54 8.63
N THR A 160 -15.27 20.72 9.60
CA THR A 160 -15.55 21.00 11.02
C THR A 160 -14.37 21.67 11.73
N LEU A 161 -13.15 21.46 11.23
CA LEU A 161 -11.93 22.04 11.80
C LEU A 161 -11.79 23.51 11.37
N ASP A 162 -11.57 24.38 12.35
CA ASP A 162 -11.18 25.78 12.09
C ASP A 162 -9.66 25.86 11.86
N ILE A 163 -9.26 25.60 10.61
CA ILE A 163 -7.86 25.61 10.21
C ILE A 163 -7.53 26.92 9.52
N ALA A 164 -6.49 27.62 9.99
CA ALA A 164 -5.90 28.73 9.25
C ALA A 164 -5.22 28.20 7.97
N TRP A 165 -5.97 28.23 6.87
CA TRP A 165 -5.53 27.68 5.60
C TRP A 165 -4.41 28.52 4.98
N THR A 166 -3.33 27.86 4.62
CA THR A 166 -2.25 28.38 3.80
C THR A 166 -2.10 27.50 2.55
N PRO A 167 -1.57 28.04 1.42
CA PRO A 167 -1.37 27.22 0.22
C PRO A 167 -0.58 25.94 0.49
N LEU A 168 0.35 26.00 1.43
CA LEU A 168 1.20 24.86 1.82
C LEU A 168 0.40 23.79 2.58
N LYS A 169 -0.51 24.15 3.48
CA LYS A 169 -1.40 23.21 4.16
C LYS A 169 -2.37 22.54 3.19
N VAL A 170 -2.91 23.30 2.22
CA VAL A 170 -3.78 22.73 1.18
C VAL A 170 -3.02 21.72 0.31
N ALA A 171 -1.79 22.03 -0.09
CA ALA A 171 -0.94 21.10 -0.85
C ALA A 171 -0.53 19.85 -0.02
N MET A 172 -0.40 19.99 1.30
CA MET A 172 -0.05 18.88 2.18
C MET A 172 -1.16 17.80 2.23
N LEU A 173 -2.45 18.15 2.09
CA LEU A 173 -3.55 17.18 2.14
C LEU A 173 -3.44 16.06 1.09
N PRO A 174 -3.44 16.35 -0.22
CA PRO A 174 -3.26 15.29 -1.21
C PRO A 174 -1.87 14.64 -1.11
N LEU A 175 -0.83 15.41 -0.77
CA LEU A 175 0.52 14.90 -0.63
C LEU A 175 0.58 13.80 0.44
N MET A 176 0.03 14.02 1.65
CA MET A 176 0.08 13.02 2.72
C MET A 176 -0.73 11.76 2.38
N VAL A 177 -1.85 11.87 1.64
CA VAL A 177 -2.60 10.70 1.19
C VAL A 177 -1.81 9.88 0.17
N ILE A 178 -1.20 10.53 -0.83
CA ILE A 178 -0.43 9.86 -1.88
C ILE A 178 0.85 9.22 -1.31
N THR A 179 1.61 9.98 -0.52
CA THR A 179 2.84 9.48 0.10
C THR A 179 2.55 8.42 1.15
N GLY A 180 1.46 8.58 1.91
CA GLY A 180 0.98 7.57 2.84
C GLY A 180 0.60 6.26 2.15
N ALA A 181 -0.09 6.34 1.01
CA ALA A 181 -0.38 5.17 0.19
C ALA A 181 0.90 4.51 -0.34
N ALA A 182 1.92 5.29 -0.70
CA ALA A 182 3.22 4.78 -1.12
C ALA A 182 3.95 4.06 0.03
N VAL A 183 3.94 4.62 1.24
CA VAL A 183 4.54 3.99 2.43
C VAL A 183 3.84 2.67 2.76
N PHE A 184 2.50 2.64 2.81
CA PHE A 184 1.76 1.39 3.02
C PHE A 184 2.00 0.39 1.88
N GLY A 185 2.06 0.87 0.63
CA GLY A 185 2.42 0.04 -0.52
C GLY A 185 3.79 -0.62 -0.34
N ALA A 186 4.76 0.13 0.16
CA ALA A 186 6.09 -0.38 0.49
C ALA A 186 6.03 -1.44 1.60
N VAL A 187 5.19 -1.25 2.63
CA VAL A 187 4.98 -2.26 3.68
C VAL A 187 4.37 -3.54 3.10
N PHE A 188 3.38 -3.44 2.19
CA PHE A 188 2.80 -4.61 1.52
C PHE A 188 3.85 -5.40 0.72
N VAL A 189 4.70 -4.72 -0.05
CA VAL A 189 5.74 -5.37 -0.85
C VAL A 189 6.83 -5.97 0.03
N SER A 190 7.29 -5.24 1.07
CA SER A 190 8.28 -5.75 2.02
C SER A 190 7.77 -6.98 2.77
N GLY A 191 6.50 -6.94 3.22
CA GLY A 191 5.86 -8.08 3.86
C GLY A 191 5.72 -9.29 2.93
N ALA A 192 5.37 -9.05 1.66
CA ALA A 192 5.33 -10.11 0.65
C ALA A 192 6.72 -10.74 0.45
N ALA A 193 7.77 -9.90 0.36
CA ALA A 193 9.14 -10.37 0.26
C ALA A 193 9.55 -11.21 1.49
N PHE A 194 9.17 -10.78 2.69
CA PHE A 194 9.45 -11.53 3.93
C PHE A 194 8.74 -12.89 3.98
N GLN A 195 7.56 -13.04 3.36
CA GLN A 195 6.83 -14.30 3.26
C GLN A 195 7.56 -15.38 2.42
N PHE A 196 8.53 -15.00 1.57
CA PHE A 196 9.40 -15.98 0.90
C PHE A 196 10.30 -16.71 1.89
N VAL A 197 10.80 -15.99 2.89
CA VAL A 197 11.73 -16.56 3.88
C VAL A 197 10.95 -17.22 5.01
N ALA A 198 9.90 -16.58 5.48
CA ALA A 198 9.06 -17.06 6.58
C ALA A 198 7.62 -17.20 6.08
N GLN A 199 7.27 -18.40 5.61
CA GLN A 199 5.98 -18.67 4.95
C GLN A 199 4.74 -18.35 5.81
N ASP A 200 4.87 -18.40 7.14
CA ASP A 200 3.81 -18.07 8.09
C ASP A 200 3.82 -16.58 8.55
N ALA A 201 4.67 -15.74 7.95
CA ALA A 201 4.81 -14.34 8.31
C ALA A 201 3.66 -13.44 7.86
N SER A 202 2.58 -13.98 7.30
CA SER A 202 1.38 -13.19 6.94
C SER A 202 0.79 -12.45 8.15
N GLN A 203 0.84 -13.03 9.36
CA GLN A 203 0.39 -12.39 10.59
C GLN A 203 1.26 -11.18 10.96
N VAL A 204 2.58 -11.29 10.79
CA VAL A 204 3.52 -10.19 11.03
C VAL A 204 3.25 -9.06 10.03
N GLN A 205 3.05 -9.39 8.76
CA GLN A 205 2.68 -8.39 7.76
C GLN A 205 1.38 -7.68 8.11
N SER A 206 0.33 -8.42 8.52
CA SER A 206 -0.96 -7.85 8.92
C SER A 206 -0.83 -6.91 10.13
N ALA A 207 0.08 -7.19 11.07
CA ALA A 207 0.33 -6.31 12.20
C ALA A 207 0.88 -4.95 11.76
N PHE A 208 1.72 -4.89 10.74
CA PHE A 208 2.26 -3.63 10.21
C PHE A 208 1.32 -2.93 9.22
N THR A 209 0.51 -3.67 8.47
CA THR A 209 -0.46 -3.11 7.52
C THR A 209 -1.73 -2.66 8.23
N TYR A 210 -2.59 -3.59 8.63
CA TYR A 210 -3.86 -3.27 9.31
C TYR A 210 -3.65 -2.69 10.70
N GLY A 211 -2.77 -3.29 11.52
CA GLY A 211 -2.42 -2.78 12.84
C GLY A 211 -1.79 -1.40 12.77
N GLY A 212 -0.88 -1.17 11.82
CA GLY A 212 -0.29 0.14 11.57
C GLY A 212 -1.33 1.18 11.14
N ALA A 213 -2.25 0.81 10.24
CA ALA A 213 -3.33 1.70 9.82
C ALA A 213 -4.25 2.09 10.98
N THR A 214 -4.61 1.13 11.84
CA THR A 214 -5.43 1.37 13.02
C THR A 214 -4.70 2.25 14.04
N LEU A 215 -3.41 1.99 14.28
CA LEU A 215 -2.59 2.80 15.18
C LEU A 215 -2.56 4.27 14.75
N LEU A 216 -2.41 4.54 13.47
CA LEU A 216 -2.35 5.89 12.90
C LEU A 216 -3.68 6.66 12.94
N GLN A 217 -4.79 6.00 13.20
CA GLN A 217 -6.11 6.64 13.40
C GLN A 217 -6.22 7.37 14.73
N TYR A 218 -5.37 7.03 15.68
CA TYR A 218 -5.33 7.62 17.01
C TYR A 218 -4.16 8.59 17.18
N PRO A 219 -4.26 9.57 18.08
CA PRO A 219 -3.20 10.55 18.28
C PRO A 219 -1.96 9.89 18.91
N PRO A 220 -0.73 10.36 18.54
CA PRO A 220 0.51 9.77 19.05
C PRO A 220 0.70 9.91 20.56
N THR A 221 0.00 10.85 21.18
CA THR A 221 0.12 11.17 22.62
C THR A 221 -0.41 10.07 23.54
N ILE A 222 -1.28 9.17 23.05
CA ILE A 222 -1.83 8.05 23.85
C ILE A 222 -0.92 6.83 23.89
N PHE A 223 0.11 6.80 23.03
CA PHE A 223 1.01 5.65 22.90
C PHE A 223 2.31 5.83 23.69
N ALA A 224 2.91 4.71 24.07
CA ALA A 224 4.24 4.73 24.68
C ALA A 224 5.29 5.33 23.73
N LYS A 225 6.22 6.12 24.29
CA LYS A 225 7.26 6.81 23.49
C LYS A 225 8.09 5.87 22.63
N ASP A 226 8.35 4.64 23.09
CA ASP A 226 9.13 3.67 22.33
C ASP A 226 8.36 3.13 21.11
N LEU A 227 7.04 2.96 21.21
CA LEU A 227 6.20 2.63 20.07
C LEU A 227 6.20 3.77 19.04
N VAL A 228 6.06 5.02 19.50
CA VAL A 228 6.10 6.20 18.63
C VAL A 228 7.47 6.31 17.93
N ARG A 229 8.58 6.03 18.63
CA ARG A 229 9.92 5.95 18.02
C ARG A 229 10.00 4.86 16.95
N GLY A 230 9.48 3.65 17.24
CA GLY A 230 9.46 2.54 16.31
C GLY A 230 8.73 2.86 15.00
N VAL A 231 7.52 3.42 15.09
CA VAL A 231 6.71 3.80 13.90
C VAL A 231 7.18 5.08 13.23
N THR A 232 8.12 5.80 13.80
CA THR A 232 8.72 6.99 13.18
C THR A 232 10.02 6.63 12.45
N PHE A 233 10.89 5.82 13.07
CA PHE A 233 12.27 5.62 12.60
C PHE A 233 12.55 4.23 12.06
N VAL A 234 11.82 3.18 12.48
CA VAL A 234 12.02 1.81 12.01
C VAL A 234 11.11 1.50 10.83
N VAL A 235 9.80 1.65 11.02
CA VAL A 235 8.80 1.54 9.93
C VAL A 235 8.12 2.90 9.85
N PRO A 236 8.43 3.75 8.87
CA PRO A 236 8.11 5.19 8.89
C PRO A 236 6.62 5.50 8.71
N LEU A 237 5.76 4.81 9.46
CA LEU A 237 4.30 4.97 9.42
C LEU A 237 3.84 6.32 9.97
N ALA A 238 4.59 6.94 10.90
CA ALA A 238 4.25 8.27 11.41
C ALA A 238 4.20 9.34 10.29
N PHE A 239 4.94 9.14 9.21
CA PHE A 239 4.93 10.00 8.03
C PHE A 239 3.66 9.84 7.17
N VAL A 240 2.85 8.82 7.38
CA VAL A 240 1.58 8.63 6.66
C VAL A 240 0.55 9.67 7.11
N SER A 241 0.33 9.80 8.43
CA SER A 241 -0.72 10.68 8.97
C SER A 241 -0.22 11.58 10.09
N TRP A 242 0.50 11.08 11.10
CA TRP A 242 0.81 11.85 12.30
C TRP A 242 1.58 13.13 12.00
N LEU A 243 2.76 13.05 11.39
CA LEU A 243 3.61 14.21 11.18
C LEU A 243 2.97 15.24 10.23
N PRO A 244 2.47 14.87 9.03
CA PRO A 244 1.85 15.85 8.15
C PRO A 244 0.52 16.40 8.71
N ALA A 245 -0.30 15.60 9.40
CA ALA A 245 -1.55 16.07 9.98
C ALA A 245 -1.29 17.04 11.15
N LEU A 246 -0.30 16.78 12.01
CA LEU A 246 0.08 17.68 13.08
C LEU A 246 0.58 19.05 12.55
N TYR A 247 1.25 19.05 11.38
CA TYR A 247 1.59 20.29 10.70
C TYR A 247 0.33 21.08 10.27
N VAL A 248 -0.66 20.40 9.68
CA VAL A 248 -1.92 21.00 9.26
C VAL A 248 -2.68 21.57 10.46
N LEU A 249 -2.75 20.83 11.56
CA LEU A 249 -3.40 21.21 12.81
C LEU A 249 -2.63 22.29 13.59
N GLY A 250 -1.33 22.49 13.33
CA GLY A 250 -0.47 23.41 14.08
C GLY A 250 -0.13 22.92 15.48
N ARG A 251 -0.20 21.60 15.72
CA ARG A 251 0.12 20.93 16.97
C ARG A 251 1.61 20.62 17.10
N ASP A 252 2.08 20.40 18.34
CA ASP A 252 3.43 19.99 18.60
C ASP A 252 3.69 18.54 18.18
N TYR A 253 4.93 18.27 17.78
CA TYR A 253 5.31 16.93 17.30
C TYR A 253 5.71 16.01 18.46
N PRO A 254 5.42 14.72 18.34
CA PRO A 254 5.94 13.73 19.26
C PRO A 254 7.47 13.71 19.20
N LEU A 255 8.12 13.36 20.30
CA LEU A 255 9.59 13.23 20.43
C LEU A 255 10.34 14.55 20.18
N ASP A 256 9.70 15.70 20.40
CA ASP A 256 10.30 17.05 20.23
C ASP A 256 10.90 17.27 18.81
N LEU A 257 10.31 16.63 17.81
CA LEU A 257 10.75 16.75 16.42
C LEU A 257 10.47 18.16 15.88
N PRO A 258 11.37 18.75 15.08
CA PRO A 258 11.14 20.05 14.48
C PRO A 258 10.04 19.99 13.39
N ARG A 259 9.27 21.07 13.25
CA ARG A 259 8.09 21.12 12.33
C ARG A 259 8.42 20.86 10.86
N TRP A 260 9.64 21.11 10.42
CA TRP A 260 10.07 20.85 9.05
C TRP A 260 10.11 19.36 8.69
N VAL A 261 10.12 18.45 9.67
CA VAL A 261 10.13 16.99 9.46
C VAL A 261 8.90 16.52 8.68
N ALA A 262 7.75 17.20 8.79
CA ALA A 262 6.57 16.90 7.96
C ALA A 262 6.86 16.98 6.46
N PHE A 263 7.76 17.86 6.03
CA PHE A 263 8.12 18.00 4.61
C PHE A 263 9.04 16.90 4.09
N LEU A 264 9.58 16.06 4.98
CA LEU A 264 10.32 14.86 4.58
C LEU A 264 9.41 13.72 4.15
N THR A 265 8.09 13.81 4.35
CA THR A 265 7.13 12.76 4.00
C THR A 265 7.33 12.20 2.58
N PRO A 266 7.44 13.00 1.50
CA PRO A 266 7.67 12.48 0.16
C PRO A 266 9.06 11.84 0.01
N VAL A 267 10.08 12.38 0.67
CA VAL A 267 11.45 11.85 0.62
C VAL A 267 11.50 10.49 1.32
N VAL A 268 10.88 10.38 2.50
CA VAL A 268 10.79 9.12 3.25
C VAL A 268 10.00 8.07 2.46
N ALA A 269 8.88 8.46 1.85
CA ALA A 269 8.10 7.57 1.00
C ALA A 269 8.93 7.05 -0.19
N LEU A 270 9.62 7.94 -0.89
CA LEU A 270 10.50 7.56 -2.01
C LEU A 270 11.67 6.68 -1.56
N ALA A 271 12.33 7.02 -0.47
CA ALA A 271 13.42 6.22 0.09
C ALA A 271 12.93 4.82 0.48
N PHE A 272 11.78 4.73 1.12
CA PHE A 272 11.20 3.45 1.55
C PHE A 272 10.76 2.60 0.35
N VAL A 273 10.15 3.20 -0.67
CA VAL A 273 9.80 2.52 -1.93
C VAL A 273 11.05 2.11 -2.72
N SER A 274 12.09 2.94 -2.77
CA SER A 274 13.32 2.62 -3.52
C SER A 274 14.14 1.50 -2.87
N TRP A 275 13.96 1.23 -1.59
CA TRP A 275 14.59 0.11 -0.88
C TRP A 275 14.01 -1.25 -1.28
N LEU A 276 12.79 -1.29 -1.81
CA LEU A 276 12.10 -2.50 -2.23
C LEU A 276 12.81 -3.30 -3.33
N PRO A 277 13.36 -2.69 -4.40
CA PRO A 277 14.12 -3.42 -5.39
C PRO A 277 15.37 -4.10 -4.81
N ALA A 278 16.05 -3.43 -3.86
CA ALA A 278 17.22 -4.00 -3.18
C ALA A 278 16.83 -5.22 -2.33
N LEU A 279 15.70 -5.15 -1.62
CA LEU A 279 15.18 -6.26 -0.85
C LEU A 279 14.76 -7.43 -1.77
N TYR A 280 14.12 -7.13 -2.90
CA TYR A 280 13.74 -8.13 -3.91
C TYR A 280 14.96 -8.81 -4.54
N VAL A 281 16.00 -8.05 -4.88
CA VAL A 281 17.27 -8.60 -5.42
C VAL A 281 17.98 -9.45 -4.37
N LEU A 282 18.06 -9.01 -3.11
CA LEU A 282 18.66 -9.81 -2.03
C LEU A 282 17.93 -11.14 -1.83
N LEU A 283 16.60 -11.14 -1.89
CA LEU A 283 15.79 -12.37 -1.72
C LEU A 283 15.89 -13.28 -2.95
N SER A 284 16.02 -12.75 -4.16
CA SER A 284 16.25 -13.56 -5.37
C SER A 284 17.61 -14.22 -5.40
N LEU A 285 18.63 -13.59 -4.76
CA LEU A 285 19.98 -14.17 -4.63
C LEU A 285 20.09 -15.29 -3.59
N ILE A 286 19.16 -15.34 -2.62
CA ILE A 286 19.11 -16.41 -1.61
C ILE A 286 18.47 -17.68 -2.18
N HIS A 287 17.80 -17.63 -3.31
CA HIS A 287 17.09 -18.74 -3.95
C HIS A 287 17.81 -19.32 -5.18
N ILE A 288 19.03 -18.90 -5.46
CA ILE A 288 19.97 -19.56 -6.39
C ILE A 288 20.98 -20.37 -5.59
#